data_a471149ea1d2d42b616f56763ee4fb9d
#
_entry.id   a471149ea1d2d42b616f56763ee4fb9d
#
_cell.length_a   1.000
_cell.length_b   1.000
_cell.length_c   1.000
_cell.angle_alpha   90.00
_cell.angle_beta   90.00
_cell.angle_gamma   90.00
#
_symmetry.space_group_name_H-M   'P 1'
#
loop_
_entity.id
_entity.type
_entity.pdbx_description
1 polymer ?
#
loop_
_entity_poly.entity_id
_entity_poly.type
_entity_poly.pdbx_seq_one_letter_code
_entity_poly.pdbx_strand_id
1 'polypeptide(L)'
;NYSFANVPAGNYTVEQTNAAGYSDVSDVDGGNPNSIAVTVTPGATNSGNDFVDERPATLGDRVWLDTNANGVQDAGETGLAGVTVQLKNADGSVAQTATTDANGNYSFTVNAGTYSVAVVAPAGYVVTGQDLGGDEALDSDIDAAGQSAQVTLSSGQNNPNVDAGLYKLAELGDRVWFDSNGNGQQDTGEAGVQGVKVTLLDASGNPVGASLTTDVDGNYLFTGLKPGTYSVQFDKTTLPAGYSFTTANSGSDATDSDANSLDGKTIQTVLDSGESDRTWDAGIVANPGAITGTVLEDLDHNGTGDTPIAGVTVVLKDASGAPVATTTTDANGNYSFANVPAGNYTVEQTNKPGFTDVSDIDGGNP
;
A
#
# COMPACT_ATOMS: atom_id res chain seq x y z
N ASN A 1 -31.40 27.58 47.16
CA ASN A 1 -31.61 28.93 47.68
C ASN A 1 -31.08 28.98 49.12
N TYR A 2 -30.49 30.10 49.51
CA TYR A 2 -30.07 30.39 50.86
C TYR A 2 -30.72 31.71 51.33
N SER A 3 -30.78 31.95 52.64
CA SER A 3 -31.31 33.18 53.23
C SER A 3 -30.72 33.42 54.60
N PHE A 4 -30.34 34.65 54.85
CA PHE A 4 -29.94 35.14 56.16
C PHE A 4 -31.02 36.10 56.64
N ALA A 5 -31.75 35.77 57.74
CA ALA A 5 -32.79 36.60 58.29
C ALA A 5 -32.27 37.46 59.45
N ASN A 6 -32.92 38.63 59.65
CA ASN A 6 -32.59 39.55 60.77
C ASN A 6 -31.18 40.08 60.79
N VAL A 7 -30.60 40.29 59.60
CA VAL A 7 -29.24 40.86 59.45
C VAL A 7 -29.32 42.37 59.72
N PRO A 8 -28.51 42.94 60.63
CA PRO A 8 -28.48 44.36 60.85
C PRO A 8 -28.00 45.14 59.63
N ALA A 9 -28.33 46.43 59.55
CA ALA A 9 -27.79 47.28 58.52
C ALA A 9 -26.26 47.36 58.58
N GLY A 10 -25.58 47.17 57.44
CA GLY A 10 -24.12 47.13 57.35
C GLY A 10 -23.59 46.54 56.06
N ASN A 11 -22.27 46.50 55.91
CA ASN A 11 -21.60 45.84 54.79
C ASN A 11 -21.18 44.43 55.18
N TYR A 12 -21.48 43.48 54.34
CA TYR A 12 -21.20 42.05 54.56
C TYR A 12 -20.59 41.44 53.33
N THR A 13 -19.98 40.28 53.47
CA THR A 13 -19.56 39.40 52.43
C THR A 13 -20.35 38.09 52.55
N VAL A 14 -20.93 37.63 51.47
CA VAL A 14 -21.52 36.29 51.40
C VAL A 14 -20.51 35.41 50.68
N GLU A 15 -20.14 34.31 51.34
CA GLU A 15 -19.19 33.34 50.79
C GLU A 15 -19.86 32.00 50.57
N GLN A 16 -19.51 31.34 49.45
CA GLN A 16 -19.90 29.94 49.24
C GLN A 16 -18.65 29.04 49.28
N THR A 17 -18.89 27.76 49.53
CA THR A 17 -17.92 26.68 49.27
C THR A 17 -18.53 25.79 48.24
N ASN A 18 -17.84 25.53 47.13
CA ASN A 18 -18.36 24.72 46.06
C ASN A 18 -18.72 23.31 46.52
N ALA A 19 -19.83 22.79 46.03
CA ALA A 19 -20.13 21.38 46.17
C ALA A 19 -19.04 20.53 45.46
N ALA A 20 -18.77 19.36 45.98
CA ALA A 20 -17.78 18.44 45.39
C ALA A 20 -18.12 18.17 43.90
N GLY A 21 -17.17 18.35 43.02
CA GLY A 21 -17.31 18.17 41.57
C GLY A 21 -17.91 19.37 40.81
N TYR A 22 -18.01 20.53 41.46
CA TYR A 22 -18.36 21.81 40.80
C TYR A 22 -17.18 22.77 40.81
N SER A 23 -17.09 23.60 39.79
CA SER A 23 -16.16 24.72 39.66
C SER A 23 -16.94 26.04 39.48
N ASP A 24 -16.29 27.12 39.91
CA ASP A 24 -16.88 28.44 39.82
C ASP A 24 -16.98 28.92 38.35
N VAL A 25 -18.08 29.62 38.07
CA VAL A 25 -18.24 30.29 36.77
C VAL A 25 -18.26 31.80 36.97
N SER A 26 -19.16 32.29 37.86
CA SER A 26 -19.32 33.72 38.14
C SER A 26 -20.17 33.94 39.37
N ASP A 27 -20.19 35.21 39.83
CA ASP A 27 -21.17 35.70 40.78
C ASP A 27 -21.78 37.04 40.31
N VAL A 28 -22.69 37.62 41.08
CA VAL A 28 -23.40 38.82 40.69
C VAL A 28 -22.55 40.09 40.69
N ASP A 29 -21.48 40.18 41.51
CA ASP A 29 -20.63 41.36 41.62
C ASP A 29 -19.35 41.29 40.72
N GLY A 30 -19.07 40.12 40.06
CA GLY A 30 -18.02 39.95 39.10
C GLY A 30 -16.59 39.98 39.67
N GLY A 31 -16.48 39.81 40.98
CA GLY A 31 -15.18 39.77 41.68
C GLY A 31 -14.62 38.35 41.84
N ASN A 32 -14.43 37.92 43.11
CA ASN A 32 -14.12 36.53 43.42
C ASN A 32 -15.36 35.70 43.33
N PRO A 33 -15.50 34.72 42.40
CA PRO A 33 -16.76 34.00 42.15
C PRO A 33 -17.34 33.22 43.33
N ASN A 34 -16.61 33.14 44.43
CA ASN A 34 -17.05 32.55 45.70
C ASN A 34 -17.38 33.61 46.79
N SER A 35 -17.42 34.91 46.47
CA SER A 35 -17.47 35.96 47.47
C SER A 35 -18.19 37.19 46.93
N ILE A 36 -19.40 37.45 47.40
CA ILE A 36 -20.27 38.58 46.98
C ILE A 36 -20.26 39.65 48.09
N ALA A 37 -19.89 40.89 47.75
CA ALA A 37 -20.02 42.05 48.64
C ALA A 37 -21.46 42.57 48.67
N VAL A 38 -22.06 42.65 49.86
CA VAL A 38 -23.47 42.98 50.04
C VAL A 38 -23.62 44.13 51.04
N THR A 39 -24.37 45.16 50.69
CA THR A 39 -24.74 46.22 51.62
C THR A 39 -26.21 46.06 52.01
N VAL A 40 -26.49 45.87 53.32
CA VAL A 40 -27.82 45.76 53.87
C VAL A 40 -28.22 47.15 54.45
N THR A 41 -29.33 47.70 53.94
CA THR A 41 -29.90 48.96 54.42
C THR A 41 -31.08 48.72 55.38
N PRO A 42 -31.36 49.65 56.33
CA PRO A 42 -32.41 49.46 57.30
C PRO A 42 -33.82 49.13 56.68
N GLY A 43 -34.45 48.02 57.09
CA GLY A 43 -35.73 47.60 56.63
C GLY A 43 -35.82 47.07 55.17
N ALA A 44 -34.74 46.96 54.48
CA ALA A 44 -34.70 46.50 53.11
C ALA A 44 -34.36 44.99 53.06
N THR A 45 -34.84 44.30 52.02
CA THR A 45 -34.40 42.97 51.64
C THR A 45 -33.38 43.14 50.50
N ASN A 46 -32.17 42.62 50.64
CA ASN A 46 -31.19 42.50 49.57
C ASN A 46 -31.33 41.10 48.97
N SER A 47 -31.61 40.99 47.68
CA SER A 47 -31.85 39.76 46.94
C SER A 47 -31.05 39.74 45.63
N GLY A 48 -30.93 38.54 45.04
CA GLY A 48 -30.21 38.37 43.76
C GLY A 48 -28.70 38.24 43.94
N ASN A 49 -28.24 37.83 45.14
CA ASN A 49 -26.84 37.54 45.40
C ASN A 49 -26.58 36.08 44.99
N ASP A 50 -26.46 35.84 43.66
CA ASP A 50 -26.44 34.51 43.12
C ASP A 50 -24.98 34.11 42.76
N PHE A 51 -24.63 32.88 43.09
CA PHE A 51 -23.44 32.19 42.69
C PHE A 51 -23.78 31.22 41.55
N VAL A 52 -22.91 31.14 40.55
CA VAL A 52 -23.07 30.25 39.41
C VAL A 52 -21.88 29.31 39.32
N ASP A 53 -22.18 28.03 39.45
CA ASP A 53 -21.21 26.94 39.36
C ASP A 53 -21.56 25.98 38.21
N GLU A 54 -20.56 25.31 37.70
CA GLU A 54 -20.72 24.27 36.69
C GLU A 54 -20.00 22.99 37.09
N ARG A 55 -20.38 21.87 36.46
CA ARG A 55 -19.61 20.64 36.52
C ARG A 55 -18.62 20.64 35.35
N PRO A 56 -17.38 20.24 35.59
CA PRO A 56 -16.45 20.02 34.50
C PRO A 56 -17.00 19.03 33.47
N ALA A 57 -16.82 19.34 32.20
CA ALA A 57 -17.10 18.47 31.09
C ALA A 57 -15.83 17.68 30.69
N THR A 58 -16.01 16.60 29.97
CA THR A 58 -14.89 15.84 29.38
C THR A 58 -15.03 15.73 27.89
N LEU A 59 -13.89 15.79 27.19
CA LEU A 59 -13.76 15.66 25.75
C LEU A 59 -12.56 14.79 25.44
N GLY A 60 -12.72 13.78 24.63
CA GLY A 60 -11.63 12.91 24.19
C GLY A 60 -12.17 11.64 23.59
N ASP A 61 -11.32 10.79 23.20
CA ASP A 61 -11.43 9.36 23.01
C ASP A 61 -10.08 8.77 22.58
N ARG A 62 -9.89 8.38 21.33
CA ARG A 62 -8.80 7.49 20.92
C ARG A 62 -8.08 7.96 19.66
N VAL A 63 -6.76 7.75 19.62
CA VAL A 63 -5.96 7.78 18.39
C VAL A 63 -5.56 6.35 18.08
N TRP A 64 -5.84 5.87 16.86
CA TRP A 64 -5.57 4.48 16.47
C TRP A 64 -4.76 4.37 15.19
N LEU A 65 -4.15 3.18 14.98
CA LEU A 65 -3.54 2.80 13.71
C LEU A 65 -4.63 2.26 12.78
N ASP A 66 -5.01 3.06 11.80
CA ASP A 66 -5.92 2.65 10.75
C ASP A 66 -5.14 1.81 9.74
N THR A 67 -5.25 0.49 9.87
CA THR A 67 -4.42 -0.48 9.15
C THR A 67 -4.73 -0.50 7.66
N ASN A 68 -6.00 -0.33 7.30
CA ASN A 68 -6.48 -0.36 5.92
C ASN A 68 -6.79 1.04 5.35
N ALA A 69 -6.60 2.09 6.15
CA ALA A 69 -6.82 3.50 5.82
C ALA A 69 -8.27 3.80 5.36
N ASN A 70 -9.27 3.08 5.92
CA ASN A 70 -10.68 3.28 5.57
C ASN A 70 -11.37 4.39 6.38
N GLY A 71 -10.72 4.91 7.43
CA GLY A 71 -11.22 5.97 8.30
C GLY A 71 -12.17 5.48 9.40
N VAL A 72 -12.31 4.17 9.59
CA VAL A 72 -13.14 3.55 10.60
C VAL A 72 -12.28 2.69 11.53
N GLN A 73 -12.54 2.76 12.83
CA GLN A 73 -11.85 1.94 13.80
C GLN A 73 -12.36 0.49 13.76
N ASP A 74 -11.67 -0.35 13.01
CA ASP A 74 -12.03 -1.75 12.83
C ASP A 74 -11.63 -2.62 14.03
N ALA A 75 -12.33 -3.76 14.17
CA ALA A 75 -11.99 -4.73 15.20
C ALA A 75 -10.58 -5.30 14.98
N GLY A 76 -9.70 -5.15 15.97
CA GLY A 76 -8.31 -5.59 15.92
C GLY A 76 -7.32 -4.45 15.67
N GLU A 77 -7.76 -3.27 15.29
CA GLU A 77 -6.88 -2.11 15.16
C GLU A 77 -6.41 -1.60 16.53
N THR A 78 -5.12 -1.29 16.58
CA THR A 78 -4.46 -0.93 17.83
C THR A 78 -4.43 0.58 18.05
N GLY A 79 -4.56 1.02 19.32
CA GLY A 79 -4.33 2.42 19.66
C GLY A 79 -2.88 2.83 19.49
N LEU A 80 -2.67 4.10 19.16
CA LEU A 80 -1.35 4.70 19.02
C LEU A 80 -0.97 5.45 20.31
N ALA A 81 0.03 4.92 21.01
CA ALA A 81 0.58 5.54 22.22
C ALA A 81 1.53 6.70 21.88
N GLY A 82 1.61 7.69 22.76
CA GLY A 82 2.59 8.77 22.68
C GLY A 82 2.27 9.84 21.63
N VAL A 83 1.08 9.84 21.06
CA VAL A 83 0.63 10.90 20.13
C VAL A 83 0.25 12.15 20.90
N THR A 84 0.76 13.30 20.46
CA THR A 84 0.42 14.60 21.05
C THR A 84 -0.94 15.06 20.56
N VAL A 85 -1.85 15.33 21.50
CA VAL A 85 -3.19 15.86 21.24
C VAL A 85 -3.33 17.21 21.93
N GLN A 86 -3.84 18.21 21.23
CA GLN A 86 -4.06 19.55 21.72
C GLN A 86 -5.57 19.86 21.75
N LEU A 87 -6.06 20.33 22.87
CA LEU A 87 -7.35 20.98 22.97
C LEU A 87 -7.19 22.46 22.61
N LYS A 88 -8.03 22.96 21.71
CA LYS A 88 -8.03 24.36 21.29
C LYS A 88 -9.32 25.05 21.72
N ASN A 89 -9.20 26.29 22.17
CA ASN A 89 -10.34 27.19 22.40
C ASN A 89 -11.02 27.55 21.07
N ALA A 90 -12.20 28.16 21.15
CA ALA A 90 -12.94 28.61 19.97
C ALA A 90 -12.18 29.62 19.08
N ASP A 91 -11.21 30.33 19.64
CA ASP A 91 -10.31 31.28 18.92
C ASP A 91 -9.08 30.59 18.28
N GLY A 92 -8.94 29.26 18.44
CA GLY A 92 -7.84 28.47 17.92
C GLY A 92 -6.59 28.42 18.81
N SER A 93 -6.55 29.15 19.94
CA SER A 93 -5.45 29.06 20.91
C SER A 93 -5.47 27.72 21.62
N VAL A 94 -4.27 27.19 21.99
CA VAL A 94 -4.13 25.93 22.72
C VAL A 94 -4.56 26.14 24.18
N ALA A 95 -5.60 25.42 24.61
CA ALA A 95 -6.08 25.42 25.99
C ALA A 95 -5.32 24.39 26.86
N GLN A 96 -5.18 23.16 26.34
CA GLN A 96 -4.50 22.05 27.00
C GLN A 96 -3.73 21.19 26.00
N THR A 97 -2.79 20.38 26.49
CA THR A 97 -2.07 19.36 25.70
C THR A 97 -2.04 18.07 26.49
N ALA A 98 -2.35 16.98 25.83
CA ALA A 98 -2.27 15.61 26.35
C ALA A 98 -1.39 14.74 25.44
N THR A 99 -1.06 13.56 25.94
CA THR A 99 -0.39 12.52 25.16
C THR A 99 -1.20 11.24 25.33
N THR A 100 -1.42 10.51 24.24
CA THR A 100 -2.19 9.27 24.28
C THR A 100 -1.51 8.20 25.15
N ASP A 101 -2.31 7.42 25.87
CA ASP A 101 -1.86 6.29 26.69
C ASP A 101 -1.45 5.06 25.83
N ALA A 102 -1.13 3.94 26.46
CA ALA A 102 -0.73 2.69 25.79
C ALA A 102 -1.81 2.09 24.87
N ASN A 103 -3.07 2.47 25.07
CA ASN A 103 -4.22 2.03 24.27
C ASN A 103 -4.65 3.09 23.24
N GLY A 104 -3.91 4.20 23.17
CA GLY A 104 -4.24 5.33 22.30
C GLY A 104 -5.26 6.32 22.88
N ASN A 105 -5.75 6.12 24.10
CA ASN A 105 -6.76 6.97 24.69
C ASN A 105 -6.20 8.32 25.15
N TYR A 106 -7.02 9.36 25.06
CA TYR A 106 -6.76 10.68 25.61
C TYR A 106 -8.07 11.29 26.16
N SER A 107 -7.95 12.23 27.09
CA SER A 107 -9.10 12.95 27.63
C SER A 107 -8.69 14.31 28.17
N PHE A 108 -9.53 15.31 27.95
CA PHE A 108 -9.44 16.65 28.54
C PHE A 108 -10.61 16.86 29.51
N THR A 109 -10.32 17.49 30.62
CA THR A 109 -11.34 17.98 31.57
C THR A 109 -11.38 19.49 31.48
N VAL A 110 -12.52 20.06 31.15
CA VAL A 110 -12.72 21.50 30.86
C VAL A 110 -14.05 22.00 31.39
N ASN A 111 -14.21 23.31 31.43
CA ASN A 111 -15.46 23.96 31.68
C ASN A 111 -16.38 23.87 30.45
N ALA A 112 -17.70 24.13 30.63
CA ALA A 112 -18.62 24.27 29.53
C ALA A 112 -18.11 25.32 28.53
N GLY A 113 -18.14 25.01 27.23
CA GLY A 113 -17.59 25.91 26.22
C GLY A 113 -17.48 25.25 24.86
N THR A 114 -16.92 25.98 23.91
CA THR A 114 -16.68 25.49 22.54
C THR A 114 -15.20 25.25 22.33
N TYR A 115 -14.86 24.04 21.89
CA TYR A 115 -13.51 23.57 21.72
C TYR A 115 -13.35 22.83 20.40
N SER A 116 -12.11 22.62 19.97
CA SER A 116 -11.73 21.65 18.96
C SER A 116 -10.49 20.87 19.38
N VAL A 117 -10.29 19.71 18.78
CA VAL A 117 -9.11 18.86 19.04
C VAL A 117 -8.17 18.95 17.86
N ALA A 118 -6.86 19.01 18.13
CA ALA A 118 -5.83 18.90 17.11
C ALA A 118 -4.88 17.76 17.46
N VAL A 119 -4.75 16.79 16.57
CA VAL A 119 -3.81 15.66 16.68
C VAL A 119 -2.55 15.99 15.88
N VAL A 120 -1.39 15.93 16.53
CA VAL A 120 -0.09 16.12 15.87
C VAL A 120 0.39 14.75 15.41
N ALA A 121 0.18 14.44 14.13
CA ALA A 121 0.61 13.17 13.56
C ALA A 121 2.12 12.98 13.75
N PRO A 122 2.58 11.86 14.32
CA PRO A 122 4.00 11.56 14.42
C PRO A 122 4.65 11.45 13.04
N ALA A 123 5.99 11.62 12.99
CA ALA A 123 6.73 11.51 11.73
C ALA A 123 6.46 10.16 11.03
N GLY A 124 6.14 10.20 9.74
CA GLY A 124 5.82 9.03 8.91
C GLY A 124 4.36 8.57 8.97
N TYR A 125 3.51 9.23 9.77
CA TYR A 125 2.08 8.97 9.76
C TYR A 125 1.30 10.02 8.96
N VAL A 126 0.19 9.58 8.40
CA VAL A 126 -0.78 10.38 7.64
C VAL A 126 -2.14 10.24 8.33
N VAL A 127 -2.91 11.32 8.37
CA VAL A 127 -4.28 11.29 8.88
C VAL A 127 -5.17 10.56 7.87
N THR A 128 -6.05 9.71 8.37
CA THR A 128 -7.03 9.00 7.54
C THR A 128 -8.19 9.92 7.10
N GLY A 129 -9.13 9.38 6.34
CA GLY A 129 -10.30 10.16 5.89
C GLY A 129 -11.24 10.48 7.06
N GLN A 130 -11.74 11.72 7.09
CA GLN A 130 -12.66 12.20 8.10
C GLN A 130 -14.09 11.73 7.83
N ASP A 131 -14.87 11.45 8.91
CA ASP A 131 -16.31 11.14 8.89
C ASP A 131 -16.68 10.02 7.90
N LEU A 132 -15.86 8.95 7.85
CA LEU A 132 -16.09 7.79 7.00
C LEU A 132 -16.68 6.64 7.83
N GLY A 133 -17.87 6.14 7.49
CA GLY A 133 -18.46 4.97 8.15
C GLY A 133 -19.85 5.20 8.70
N GLY A 134 -20.16 6.34 9.27
CA GLY A 134 -21.48 6.72 9.76
C GLY A 134 -21.78 6.29 11.20
N ASP A 135 -20.77 5.91 11.99
CA ASP A 135 -20.81 5.76 13.44
C ASP A 135 -19.77 6.68 14.06
N GLU A 136 -20.21 7.81 14.59
CA GLU A 136 -19.43 8.86 15.25
C GLU A 136 -18.53 8.35 16.41
N ALA A 137 -18.76 7.16 16.90
CA ALA A 137 -17.95 6.54 17.95
C ALA A 137 -16.82 5.65 17.40
N LEU A 138 -16.73 5.49 16.08
CA LEU A 138 -15.79 4.59 15.42
C LEU A 138 -15.09 5.22 14.22
N ASP A 139 -15.53 6.38 13.73
CA ASP A 139 -14.89 7.03 12.61
C ASP A 139 -13.90 8.14 13.05
N SER A 140 -13.11 8.63 12.13
CA SER A 140 -12.11 9.68 12.42
C SER A 140 -12.73 11.04 12.26
N ASP A 141 -12.69 11.88 13.31
CA ASP A 141 -13.27 13.23 13.33
C ASP A 141 -12.32 14.31 12.85
N ILE A 142 -11.08 13.99 12.55
CA ILE A 142 -10.06 14.96 12.19
C ILE A 142 -9.85 15.08 10.68
N ASP A 143 -9.70 16.31 10.20
CA ASP A 143 -9.39 16.61 8.82
C ASP A 143 -7.91 16.29 8.45
N ALA A 144 -7.55 16.46 7.19
CA ALA A 144 -6.18 16.22 6.72
C ALA A 144 -5.10 17.10 7.39
N ALA A 145 -5.50 18.18 8.07
CA ALA A 145 -4.61 19.02 8.89
C ALA A 145 -4.51 18.53 10.34
N GLY A 146 -5.22 17.45 10.69
CA GLY A 146 -5.27 16.87 12.02
C GLY A 146 -6.20 17.60 12.98
N GLN A 147 -7.20 18.35 12.50
CA GLN A 147 -8.11 19.12 13.35
C GLN A 147 -9.55 18.63 13.23
N SER A 148 -10.23 18.53 14.40
CA SER A 148 -11.66 18.27 14.46
C SER A 148 -12.48 19.52 14.17
N ALA A 149 -13.77 19.33 13.84
CA ALA A 149 -14.76 20.40 13.94
C ALA A 149 -14.84 20.94 15.38
N GLN A 150 -15.46 22.12 15.54
CA GLN A 150 -15.74 22.66 16.87
C GLN A 150 -16.89 21.92 17.54
N VAL A 151 -16.69 21.55 18.79
CA VAL A 151 -17.65 20.86 19.66
C VAL A 151 -18.03 21.78 20.80
N THR A 152 -19.33 21.93 21.08
CA THR A 152 -19.83 22.70 22.21
C THR A 152 -20.21 21.75 23.33
N LEU A 153 -19.59 21.91 24.49
CA LEU A 153 -19.81 21.10 25.68
C LEU A 153 -20.69 21.87 26.67
N SER A 154 -21.71 21.21 27.19
CA SER A 154 -22.52 21.66 28.31
C SER A 154 -21.89 21.25 29.66
N SER A 155 -22.30 21.93 30.74
CA SER A 155 -21.86 21.58 32.10
C SER A 155 -22.07 20.10 32.42
N GLY A 156 -21.01 19.40 32.80
CA GLY A 156 -21.00 17.96 33.13
C GLY A 156 -21.17 17.01 31.96
N GLN A 157 -21.11 17.48 30.70
CA GLN A 157 -21.19 16.63 29.52
C GLN A 157 -19.91 15.80 29.37
N ASN A 158 -20.10 14.53 29.06
CA ASN A 158 -19.00 13.67 28.53
C ASN A 158 -19.19 13.51 27.03
N ASN A 159 -18.16 13.87 26.24
CA ASN A 159 -18.12 13.60 24.81
C ASN A 159 -16.93 12.67 24.51
N PRO A 160 -17.17 11.37 24.29
CA PRO A 160 -16.15 10.38 23.94
C PRO A 160 -16.10 10.08 22.44
N ASN A 161 -16.47 11.02 21.57
CA ASN A 161 -16.61 10.82 20.15
C ASN A 161 -15.74 11.82 19.38
N VAL A 162 -14.48 11.99 19.77
CA VAL A 162 -13.51 12.74 18.95
C VAL A 162 -12.29 11.87 18.77
N ASP A 163 -12.31 11.14 17.69
CA ASP A 163 -11.40 10.08 17.35
C ASP A 163 -10.43 10.46 16.23
N ALA A 164 -9.28 9.80 16.14
CA ALA A 164 -8.28 10.09 15.10
C ALA A 164 -7.61 8.82 14.59
N GLY A 165 -7.87 8.47 13.34
CA GLY A 165 -7.17 7.42 12.62
C GLY A 165 -5.90 7.93 11.94
N LEU A 166 -4.80 7.21 12.11
CA LEU A 166 -3.52 7.48 11.47
C LEU A 166 -2.98 6.23 10.80
N TYR A 167 -2.40 6.37 9.61
CA TYR A 167 -1.75 5.26 8.90
C TYR A 167 -0.35 5.67 8.41
N LYS A 168 0.46 4.68 8.04
CA LYS A 168 1.73 4.89 7.32
C LYS A 168 1.55 4.54 5.86
N LEU A 169 2.30 5.24 5.00
CA LEU A 169 2.35 4.89 3.58
C LEU A 169 3.08 3.56 3.40
N ALA A 170 2.60 2.77 2.45
CA ALA A 170 3.12 1.47 2.07
C ALA A 170 3.97 1.55 0.80
N GLU A 171 4.64 0.44 0.47
CA GLU A 171 5.43 0.25 -0.75
C GLU A 171 5.11 -1.11 -1.38
N LEU A 172 5.21 -1.19 -2.70
CA LEU A 172 5.04 -2.41 -3.47
C LEU A 172 6.03 -2.46 -4.62
N GLY A 173 6.70 -3.58 -4.80
CA GLY A 173 7.66 -3.76 -5.88
C GLY A 173 8.37 -5.08 -5.81
N ASP A 174 9.34 -5.28 -6.61
CA ASP A 174 10.50 -6.14 -6.56
C ASP A 174 11.24 -6.15 -7.90
N ARG A 175 11.27 -7.26 -8.67
CA ARG A 175 12.26 -7.46 -9.72
C ARG A 175 11.68 -8.14 -10.96
N VAL A 176 12.26 -7.80 -12.12
CA VAL A 176 12.11 -8.58 -13.36
C VAL A 176 13.45 -9.23 -13.68
N TRP A 177 13.47 -10.56 -13.96
CA TRP A 177 14.71 -11.31 -14.21
C TRP A 177 14.62 -12.25 -15.41
N PHE A 178 15.79 -12.65 -15.92
CA PHE A 178 15.92 -13.70 -16.93
C PHE A 178 15.84 -15.08 -16.26
N ASP A 179 14.71 -15.76 -16.37
CA ASP A 179 14.54 -17.15 -16.00
C ASP A 179 15.26 -18.05 -17.03
N SER A 180 16.52 -18.33 -16.75
CA SER A 180 17.43 -18.98 -17.71
C SER A 180 17.12 -20.47 -17.91
N ASN A 181 16.52 -21.10 -16.92
CA ASN A 181 16.18 -22.54 -16.94
C ASN A 181 14.69 -22.81 -17.17
N GLY A 182 13.84 -21.76 -17.17
CA GLY A 182 12.40 -21.85 -17.43
C GLY A 182 11.60 -22.50 -16.29
N ASN A 183 12.11 -22.43 -15.04
CA ASN A 183 11.46 -23.07 -13.90
C ASN A 183 10.44 -22.16 -13.20
N GLY A 184 10.39 -20.86 -13.54
CA GLY A 184 9.49 -19.87 -12.94
C GLY A 184 9.94 -19.34 -11.59
N GLN A 185 11.19 -19.64 -11.18
CA GLN A 185 11.76 -19.17 -9.91
C GLN A 185 13.03 -18.36 -10.14
N GLN A 186 13.26 -17.36 -9.31
CA GLN A 186 14.46 -16.53 -9.32
C GLN A 186 15.63 -17.28 -8.67
N ASP A 187 16.48 -17.87 -9.49
CA ASP A 187 17.64 -18.62 -9.03
C ASP A 187 18.88 -17.74 -8.83
N THR A 188 19.78 -18.20 -7.98
CA THR A 188 21.06 -17.51 -7.75
C THR A 188 21.87 -17.41 -9.04
N GLY A 189 22.21 -16.19 -9.44
CA GLY A 189 23.01 -15.90 -10.64
C GLY A 189 22.18 -15.48 -11.86
N GLU A 190 20.87 -15.51 -11.76
CA GLU A 190 20.00 -14.99 -12.81
C GLU A 190 20.01 -13.46 -12.84
N ALA A 191 20.21 -12.92 -14.04
CA ALA A 191 20.36 -11.48 -14.24
C ALA A 191 19.01 -10.76 -14.25
N GLY A 192 18.99 -9.51 -13.76
CA GLY A 192 17.83 -8.63 -13.88
C GLY A 192 17.57 -8.16 -15.31
N VAL A 193 16.35 -7.79 -15.61
CA VAL A 193 15.92 -7.26 -16.90
C VAL A 193 15.66 -5.77 -16.82
N GLN A 194 16.51 -4.97 -17.42
CA GLN A 194 16.35 -3.52 -17.51
C GLN A 194 15.33 -3.14 -18.57
N GLY A 195 14.57 -2.05 -18.32
CA GLY A 195 13.76 -1.39 -19.34
C GLY A 195 12.32 -1.90 -19.45
N VAL A 196 11.90 -2.83 -18.61
CA VAL A 196 10.50 -3.30 -18.56
C VAL A 196 9.65 -2.24 -17.91
N LYS A 197 8.58 -1.82 -18.60
CA LYS A 197 7.60 -0.87 -18.04
C LYS A 197 6.64 -1.60 -17.11
N VAL A 198 6.49 -1.04 -15.90
CA VAL A 198 5.64 -1.57 -14.83
C VAL A 198 4.61 -0.52 -14.44
N THR A 199 3.35 -0.90 -14.35
CA THR A 199 2.23 -0.03 -14.00
C THR A 199 1.52 -0.57 -12.78
N LEU A 200 1.35 0.27 -11.75
CA LEU A 200 0.51 -0.05 -10.59
C LEU A 200 -0.96 0.16 -10.95
N LEU A 201 -1.81 -0.76 -10.54
CA LEU A 201 -3.26 -0.72 -10.76
C LEU A 201 -4.00 -0.75 -9.43
N ASP A 202 -5.11 -0.01 -9.32
CA ASP A 202 -6.03 -0.06 -8.20
C ASP A 202 -6.92 -1.32 -8.22
N ALA A 203 -7.78 -1.47 -7.20
CA ALA A 203 -8.74 -2.59 -7.10
C ALA A 203 -9.69 -2.71 -8.31
N SER A 204 -9.91 -1.62 -9.05
CA SER A 204 -10.75 -1.59 -10.25
C SER A 204 -9.96 -1.84 -11.54
N GLY A 205 -8.62 -1.97 -11.44
CA GLY A 205 -7.72 -2.16 -12.57
C GLY A 205 -7.33 -0.87 -13.28
N ASN A 206 -7.57 0.31 -12.69
CA ASN A 206 -7.12 1.59 -13.25
C ASN A 206 -5.68 1.89 -12.82
N PRO A 207 -4.87 2.55 -13.69
CA PRO A 207 -3.53 2.96 -13.34
C PRO A 207 -3.48 3.94 -12.16
N VAL A 208 -2.55 3.69 -11.24
CA VAL A 208 -2.25 4.55 -10.09
C VAL A 208 -0.92 5.26 -10.32
N GLY A 209 -0.96 6.57 -10.48
CA GLY A 209 0.24 7.37 -10.70
C GLY A 209 0.94 7.10 -12.04
N ALA A 210 2.24 7.35 -12.08
CA ALA A 210 3.06 7.10 -13.27
C ALA A 210 3.61 5.67 -13.27
N SER A 211 3.72 5.06 -14.46
CA SER A 211 4.42 3.79 -14.61
C SER A 211 5.91 3.96 -14.32
N LEU A 212 6.52 2.94 -13.77
CA LEU A 212 7.97 2.83 -13.59
C LEU A 212 8.61 2.04 -14.74
N THR A 213 9.93 2.07 -14.77
CA THR A 213 10.74 1.24 -15.68
C THR A 213 11.82 0.57 -14.83
N THR A 214 12.01 -0.73 -15.00
CA THR A 214 13.01 -1.50 -14.25
C THR A 214 14.43 -0.97 -14.48
N ASP A 215 15.21 -0.93 -13.42
CA ASP A 215 16.62 -0.50 -13.43
C ASP A 215 17.56 -1.57 -14.04
N VAL A 216 18.87 -1.34 -13.99
CA VAL A 216 19.91 -2.23 -14.54
C VAL A 216 19.90 -3.62 -13.87
N ASP A 217 19.47 -3.70 -12.62
CA ASP A 217 19.37 -4.95 -11.87
C ASP A 217 17.95 -5.56 -11.94
N GLY A 218 17.08 -4.96 -12.72
CA GLY A 218 15.70 -5.39 -12.93
C GLY A 218 14.71 -4.90 -11.87
N ASN A 219 15.14 -4.08 -10.88
CA ASN A 219 14.28 -3.69 -9.76
C ASN A 219 13.31 -2.57 -10.14
N TYR A 220 12.16 -2.56 -9.46
CA TYR A 220 11.19 -1.48 -9.46
C TYR A 220 10.54 -1.35 -8.09
N LEU A 221 10.08 -0.16 -7.71
CA LEU A 221 9.43 0.07 -6.42
C LEU A 221 8.47 1.24 -6.49
N PHE A 222 7.20 0.98 -6.27
CA PHE A 222 6.18 1.99 -5.99
C PHE A 222 6.21 2.33 -4.50
N THR A 223 6.35 3.60 -4.18
CA THR A 223 6.40 4.11 -2.79
C THR A 223 5.31 5.14 -2.54
N GLY A 224 5.03 5.40 -1.27
CA GLY A 224 4.05 6.41 -0.89
C GLY A 224 2.61 5.98 -1.19
N LEU A 225 2.33 4.68 -1.13
CA LEU A 225 1.01 4.13 -1.39
C LEU A 225 0.13 4.22 -0.14
N LYS A 226 -1.11 4.64 -0.32
CA LYS A 226 -2.14 4.51 0.72
C LYS A 226 -2.41 3.01 0.92
N PRO A 227 -2.61 2.52 2.16
CA PRO A 227 -3.12 1.15 2.38
C PRO A 227 -4.34 0.84 1.51
N GLY A 228 -4.41 -0.36 0.95
CA GLY A 228 -5.50 -0.73 0.05
C GLY A 228 -5.12 -1.85 -0.93
N THR A 229 -6.03 -2.13 -1.86
CA THR A 229 -5.90 -3.23 -2.82
C THR A 229 -5.25 -2.76 -4.12
N TYR A 230 -4.20 -3.47 -4.55
CA TYR A 230 -3.43 -3.17 -5.75
C TYR A 230 -3.13 -4.43 -6.57
N SER A 231 -2.69 -4.23 -7.81
CA SER A 231 -2.04 -5.24 -8.65
C SER A 231 -1.00 -4.56 -9.53
N VAL A 232 -0.10 -5.35 -10.10
CA VAL A 232 0.96 -4.87 -10.98
C VAL A 232 0.72 -5.37 -12.40
N GLN A 233 1.00 -4.52 -13.38
CA GLN A 233 1.00 -4.84 -14.81
C GLN A 233 2.40 -4.64 -15.39
N PHE A 234 3.06 -5.72 -15.76
CA PHE A 234 4.28 -5.71 -16.56
C PHE A 234 3.91 -5.62 -18.04
N ASP A 235 4.41 -4.61 -18.74
CA ASP A 235 4.09 -4.38 -20.16
C ASP A 235 4.92 -5.30 -21.05
N LYS A 236 4.30 -6.37 -21.56
CA LYS A 236 4.94 -7.36 -22.42
C LYS A 236 5.55 -6.79 -23.71
N THR A 237 5.09 -5.60 -24.15
CA THR A 237 5.63 -4.95 -25.36
C THR A 237 7.00 -4.32 -25.13
N THR A 238 7.40 -4.19 -23.86
CA THR A 238 8.71 -3.66 -23.46
C THR A 238 9.72 -4.75 -23.09
N LEU A 239 9.32 -6.02 -23.16
CA LEU A 239 10.26 -7.14 -22.98
C LEU A 239 11.31 -7.16 -24.09
N PRO A 240 12.52 -7.68 -23.82
CA PRO A 240 13.50 -7.92 -24.84
C PRO A 240 12.95 -8.80 -25.99
N ALA A 241 13.33 -8.52 -27.22
CA ALA A 241 12.86 -9.29 -28.37
C ALA A 241 13.20 -10.77 -28.22
N GLY A 242 12.23 -11.66 -28.46
CA GLY A 242 12.40 -13.10 -28.34
C GLY A 242 12.17 -13.64 -26.92
N TYR A 243 11.63 -12.84 -26.00
CA TYR A 243 11.27 -13.28 -24.65
C TYR A 243 9.79 -13.17 -24.39
N SER A 244 9.28 -13.97 -23.47
CA SER A 244 7.94 -13.93 -22.91
C SER A 244 7.99 -14.18 -21.40
N PHE A 245 6.92 -13.85 -20.68
CA PHE A 245 6.84 -14.19 -19.26
C PHE A 245 6.89 -15.69 -19.05
N THR A 246 7.60 -16.13 -18.01
CA THR A 246 7.67 -17.53 -17.59
C THR A 246 6.38 -18.00 -16.92
N THR A 247 6.37 -19.21 -16.40
CA THR A 247 5.20 -19.76 -15.66
C THR A 247 5.08 -19.05 -14.31
N ALA A 248 3.91 -18.49 -14.03
CA ALA A 248 3.63 -17.82 -12.76
C ALA A 248 3.35 -18.81 -11.62
N ASN A 249 3.59 -18.35 -10.37
CA ASN A 249 3.28 -19.05 -9.11
C ASN A 249 3.86 -20.46 -9.06
N SER A 250 5.15 -20.60 -9.36
CA SER A 250 5.85 -21.89 -9.47
C SER A 250 6.67 -22.25 -8.23
N GLY A 251 6.53 -21.53 -7.11
CA GLY A 251 7.35 -21.79 -5.92
C GLY A 251 6.99 -21.00 -4.69
N SER A 252 7.96 -20.28 -4.13
CA SER A 252 7.77 -19.39 -3.00
C SER A 252 7.45 -17.99 -3.53
N ASP A 253 6.38 -17.41 -3.06
CA ASP A 253 5.90 -16.06 -3.37
C ASP A 253 7.01 -14.97 -3.37
N ALA A 254 8.04 -15.13 -2.56
CA ALA A 254 9.18 -14.21 -2.49
C ALA A 254 10.22 -14.39 -3.61
N THR A 255 10.08 -15.38 -4.48
CA THR A 255 11.10 -15.71 -5.50
C THR A 255 10.52 -16.31 -6.78
N ASP A 256 9.19 -16.50 -6.86
CA ASP A 256 8.58 -16.99 -8.09
C ASP A 256 8.00 -15.83 -8.92
N SER A 257 7.60 -16.13 -10.14
CA SER A 257 7.03 -15.13 -11.04
C SER A 257 5.53 -14.96 -10.78
N ASP A 258 5.06 -13.73 -10.59
CA ASP A 258 3.63 -13.42 -10.42
C ASP A 258 2.95 -12.97 -11.70
N ALA A 259 3.76 -12.63 -12.71
CA ALA A 259 3.26 -12.12 -13.97
C ALA A 259 2.53 -13.21 -14.76
N ASN A 260 1.24 -13.01 -15.02
CA ASN A 260 0.49 -13.87 -15.93
C ASN A 260 1.16 -13.92 -17.31
N SER A 261 1.39 -15.14 -17.82
CA SER A 261 2.14 -15.34 -19.08
C SER A 261 1.46 -14.76 -20.33
N LEU A 262 0.15 -14.48 -20.28
CA LEU A 262 -0.59 -13.94 -21.42
C LEU A 262 -0.52 -12.41 -21.51
N ASP A 263 -0.69 -11.73 -20.39
CA ASP A 263 -0.82 -10.27 -20.33
C ASP A 263 0.14 -9.57 -19.39
N GLY A 264 0.88 -10.30 -18.54
CA GLY A 264 1.84 -9.75 -17.58
C GLY A 264 1.19 -9.13 -16.35
N LYS A 265 -0.08 -9.38 -16.10
CA LYS A 265 -0.79 -8.85 -14.93
C LYS A 265 -0.69 -9.83 -13.75
N THR A 266 -0.46 -9.29 -12.54
CA THR A 266 -0.50 -10.06 -11.29
C THR A 266 -1.93 -10.21 -10.77
N ILE A 267 -2.14 -11.10 -9.82
CA ILE A 267 -3.33 -11.09 -8.97
C ILE A 267 -3.32 -9.82 -8.10
N GLN A 268 -4.40 -9.55 -7.38
CA GLN A 268 -4.49 -8.45 -6.45
C GLN A 268 -3.87 -8.82 -5.10
N THR A 269 -3.17 -7.85 -4.49
CA THR A 269 -2.72 -7.88 -3.09
C THR A 269 -3.38 -6.77 -2.29
N VAL A 270 -3.40 -6.90 -0.97
CA VAL A 270 -3.83 -5.86 -0.03
C VAL A 270 -2.61 -5.39 0.73
N LEU A 271 -2.31 -4.11 0.65
CA LEU A 271 -1.25 -3.48 1.44
C LEU A 271 -1.82 -2.90 2.72
N ASP A 272 -1.25 -3.28 3.84
CA ASP A 272 -1.53 -2.72 5.15
C ASP A 272 -0.68 -1.47 5.43
N SER A 273 -1.05 -0.74 6.49
CA SER A 273 -0.37 0.47 6.93
C SER A 273 1.13 0.24 7.19
N GLY A 274 1.99 0.86 6.38
CA GLY A 274 3.44 0.80 6.48
C GLY A 274 4.07 -0.48 5.97
N GLU A 275 3.34 -1.30 5.25
CA GLU A 275 3.84 -2.52 4.62
C GLU A 275 4.84 -2.21 3.50
N SER A 276 5.87 -3.05 3.38
CA SER A 276 6.81 -3.06 2.25
C SER A 276 6.73 -4.44 1.63
N ASP A 277 5.84 -4.58 0.65
CA ASP A 277 5.60 -5.84 -0.07
C ASP A 277 6.53 -5.93 -1.28
N ARG A 278 7.48 -6.87 -1.22
CA ARG A 278 8.50 -7.12 -2.23
C ARG A 278 8.46 -8.57 -2.68
N THR A 279 7.27 -9.00 -3.07
CA THR A 279 7.00 -10.35 -3.56
C THR A 279 6.37 -10.34 -4.95
N TRP A 280 6.31 -9.18 -5.63
CA TRP A 280 5.64 -9.05 -6.93
C TRP A 280 6.65 -9.03 -8.07
N ASP A 281 6.99 -10.22 -8.52
CA ASP A 281 8.10 -10.50 -9.43
C ASP A 281 7.64 -10.89 -10.85
N ALA A 282 8.56 -10.77 -11.83
CA ALA A 282 8.31 -11.26 -13.18
C ALA A 282 9.56 -11.92 -13.80
N GLY A 283 9.51 -13.23 -13.94
CA GLY A 283 10.48 -13.96 -14.71
C GLY A 283 10.17 -13.91 -16.21
N ILE A 284 11.21 -13.81 -17.04
CA ILE A 284 11.07 -13.93 -18.50
C ILE A 284 11.96 -15.03 -19.04
N VAL A 285 11.42 -15.83 -19.96
CA VAL A 285 12.07 -16.96 -20.60
C VAL A 285 12.24 -16.72 -22.10
N ALA A 286 13.34 -17.18 -22.67
CA ALA A 286 13.57 -17.08 -24.11
C ALA A 286 12.52 -17.94 -24.87
N ASN A 287 11.90 -17.34 -25.86
CA ASN A 287 10.96 -18.06 -26.71
C ASN A 287 11.70 -19.13 -27.53
N PRO A 288 11.15 -20.33 -27.66
CA PRO A 288 11.76 -21.34 -28.50
C PRO A 288 11.73 -20.92 -29.96
N GLY A 289 12.77 -21.26 -30.67
CA GLY A 289 12.94 -21.00 -32.08
C GLY A 289 12.55 -22.20 -32.98
N ALA A 290 12.93 -22.13 -34.22
CA ALA A 290 12.87 -23.26 -35.16
C ALA A 290 14.16 -23.36 -35.99
N ILE A 291 14.56 -24.60 -36.28
CA ILE A 291 15.66 -24.89 -37.19
C ILE A 291 15.07 -25.57 -38.41
N THR A 292 15.32 -25.02 -39.60
CA THR A 292 14.81 -25.54 -40.88
C THR A 292 15.91 -25.65 -41.91
N GLY A 293 15.77 -26.55 -42.85
CA GLY A 293 16.66 -26.69 -43.96
C GLY A 293 16.13 -27.60 -45.06
N THR A 294 16.96 -27.87 -46.05
CA THR A 294 16.67 -28.75 -47.18
C THR A 294 17.78 -29.74 -47.42
N VAL A 295 17.44 -30.92 -47.91
CA VAL A 295 18.40 -31.89 -48.41
C VAL A 295 18.18 -32.05 -49.92
N LEU A 296 19.22 -31.81 -50.69
CA LEU A 296 19.19 -31.77 -52.13
C LEU A 296 20.24 -32.69 -52.75
N GLU A 297 19.94 -33.23 -53.92
CA GLU A 297 20.88 -33.95 -54.79
C GLU A 297 21.57 -32.96 -55.71
N ASP A 298 22.90 -33.04 -55.80
CA ASP A 298 23.73 -32.31 -56.77
C ASP A 298 23.93 -33.20 -58.00
N LEU A 299 23.20 -32.89 -59.08
CA LEU A 299 23.19 -33.71 -60.31
C LEU A 299 24.36 -33.43 -61.23
N ASP A 300 24.91 -32.21 -61.20
CA ASP A 300 25.95 -31.78 -62.14
C ASP A 300 27.32 -31.64 -61.45
N HIS A 301 27.43 -31.98 -60.19
CA HIS A 301 28.63 -31.95 -59.35
C HIS A 301 29.25 -30.55 -59.25
N ASN A 302 28.42 -29.52 -59.22
CA ASN A 302 28.88 -28.14 -59.05
C ASN A 302 28.94 -27.67 -57.58
N GLY A 303 28.49 -28.52 -56.61
CA GLY A 303 28.45 -28.22 -55.21
C GLY A 303 27.15 -27.49 -54.77
N THR A 304 26.17 -27.37 -55.71
CA THR A 304 24.89 -26.76 -55.45
C THR A 304 23.77 -27.81 -55.65
N GLY A 305 22.84 -27.91 -54.70
CA GLY A 305 21.77 -28.88 -54.80
C GLY A 305 20.74 -28.53 -55.90
N ASP A 306 20.39 -29.49 -56.77
CA ASP A 306 19.49 -29.34 -57.89
C ASP A 306 18.09 -29.90 -57.63
N THR A 307 17.96 -31.06 -57.00
CA THR A 307 16.70 -31.74 -56.82
C THR A 307 16.47 -32.17 -55.37
N PRO A 308 15.24 -32.07 -54.81
CA PRO A 308 14.96 -32.40 -53.44
C PRO A 308 15.06 -33.94 -53.19
N ILE A 309 15.61 -34.30 -52.03
CA ILE A 309 15.62 -35.68 -51.55
C ILE A 309 14.64 -35.86 -50.40
N ALA A 310 13.56 -36.58 -50.65
CA ALA A 310 12.56 -36.91 -49.61
C ALA A 310 12.93 -38.11 -48.75
N GLY A 311 12.51 -38.13 -47.49
CA GLY A 311 12.66 -39.24 -46.56
C GLY A 311 14.10 -39.43 -46.05
N VAL A 312 14.92 -38.41 -46.07
CA VAL A 312 16.22 -38.38 -45.40
C VAL A 312 16.00 -38.16 -43.89
N THR A 313 16.62 -38.99 -43.06
CA THR A 313 16.59 -38.80 -41.63
C THR A 313 17.54 -37.67 -41.23
N VAL A 314 17.00 -36.69 -40.49
CA VAL A 314 17.77 -35.55 -39.98
C VAL A 314 17.64 -35.54 -38.44
N VAL A 315 18.76 -35.41 -37.77
CA VAL A 315 18.87 -35.44 -36.29
C VAL A 315 19.39 -34.10 -35.80
N LEU A 316 18.70 -33.49 -34.86
CA LEU A 316 19.18 -32.34 -34.12
C LEU A 316 19.91 -32.82 -32.88
N LYS A 317 21.12 -32.37 -32.65
CA LYS A 317 21.96 -32.69 -31.49
C LYS A 317 22.26 -31.42 -30.66
N ASP A 318 22.35 -31.56 -29.34
CA ASP A 318 22.81 -30.48 -28.47
C ASP A 318 24.34 -30.26 -28.54
N ALA A 319 24.82 -29.28 -27.78
CA ALA A 319 26.24 -28.95 -27.69
C ALA A 319 27.15 -30.08 -27.18
N SER A 320 26.57 -31.10 -26.51
CA SER A 320 27.29 -32.29 -26.07
C SER A 320 27.34 -33.39 -27.12
N GLY A 321 26.63 -33.22 -28.25
CA GLY A 321 26.45 -34.20 -29.29
C GLY A 321 25.34 -35.21 -29.05
N ALA A 322 24.55 -35.03 -27.98
CA ALA A 322 23.39 -35.91 -27.70
C ALA A 322 22.20 -35.56 -28.62
N PRO A 323 21.48 -36.55 -29.17
CA PRO A 323 20.31 -36.30 -30.00
C PRO A 323 19.14 -35.75 -29.15
N VAL A 324 18.59 -34.60 -29.58
CA VAL A 324 17.42 -33.95 -28.93
C VAL A 324 16.15 -34.07 -29.76
N ALA A 325 16.25 -34.18 -31.06
CA ALA A 325 15.09 -34.39 -31.94
C ALA A 325 15.49 -35.10 -33.23
N THR A 326 14.53 -35.77 -33.86
CA THR A 326 14.71 -36.42 -35.17
C THR A 326 13.50 -36.13 -36.06
N THR A 327 13.75 -35.84 -37.31
CA THR A 327 12.71 -35.62 -38.33
C THR A 327 13.12 -36.30 -39.64
N THR A 328 12.26 -36.24 -40.66
CA THR A 328 12.58 -36.69 -42.03
C THR A 328 12.19 -35.60 -43.00
N THR A 329 12.95 -35.51 -44.11
CA THR A 329 12.62 -34.56 -45.19
C THR A 329 11.31 -34.91 -45.88
N ASP A 330 10.53 -33.90 -46.24
CA ASP A 330 9.27 -33.99 -46.99
C ASP A 330 9.52 -34.23 -48.51
N ALA A 331 8.48 -34.24 -49.31
CA ALA A 331 8.55 -34.41 -50.75
C ALA A 331 9.36 -33.32 -51.48
N ASN A 332 9.56 -32.16 -50.87
CA ASN A 332 10.35 -31.06 -51.38
C ASN A 332 11.74 -30.99 -50.76
N GLY A 333 12.17 -32.05 -50.05
CA GLY A 333 13.43 -32.13 -49.37
C GLY A 333 13.55 -31.30 -48.09
N ASN A 334 12.46 -30.63 -47.61
CA ASN A 334 12.50 -29.77 -46.43
C ASN A 334 12.43 -30.59 -45.16
N TYR A 335 13.18 -30.12 -44.13
CA TYR A 335 13.02 -30.55 -42.74
C TYR A 335 12.80 -29.35 -41.82
N SER A 336 12.18 -29.60 -40.67
CA SER A 336 11.92 -28.59 -39.62
C SER A 336 11.94 -29.21 -38.26
N PHE A 337 12.62 -28.53 -37.33
CA PHE A 337 12.52 -28.73 -35.89
C PHE A 337 11.87 -27.47 -35.30
N ALA A 338 10.65 -27.59 -34.78
CA ALA A 338 9.95 -26.49 -34.13
C ALA A 338 10.16 -26.56 -32.62
N ASN A 339 9.92 -25.43 -31.92
CA ASN A 339 10.04 -25.30 -30.48
C ASN A 339 11.41 -25.70 -29.94
N VAL A 340 12.47 -25.28 -30.63
CA VAL A 340 13.85 -25.54 -30.22
C VAL A 340 14.24 -24.47 -29.17
N PRO A 341 14.59 -24.85 -27.94
CA PRO A 341 15.06 -23.90 -26.92
C PRO A 341 16.27 -23.12 -27.42
N ALA A 342 16.51 -21.94 -26.84
CA ALA A 342 17.71 -21.17 -27.13
C ALA A 342 18.97 -21.99 -26.75
N GLY A 343 19.95 -22.11 -27.68
CA GLY A 343 21.13 -22.92 -27.44
C GLY A 343 21.96 -23.11 -28.69
N ASN A 344 23.05 -23.87 -28.57
CA ASN A 344 23.90 -24.30 -29.67
C ASN A 344 23.57 -25.74 -30.08
N TYR A 345 23.33 -25.93 -31.34
CA TYR A 345 22.90 -27.19 -31.88
C TYR A 345 23.71 -27.57 -33.13
N THR A 346 23.80 -28.87 -33.40
CA THR A 346 24.29 -29.44 -34.64
C THR A 346 23.17 -30.19 -35.33
N VAL A 347 23.02 -30.01 -36.62
CA VAL A 347 22.10 -30.77 -37.46
C VAL A 347 22.89 -31.81 -38.23
N GLU A 348 22.53 -33.09 -38.11
CA GLU A 348 23.13 -34.18 -38.87
C GLU A 348 22.12 -34.88 -39.72
N GLN A 349 22.48 -35.26 -40.95
CA GLN A 349 21.67 -36.13 -41.77
C GLN A 349 22.25 -37.57 -41.84
N THR A 350 21.39 -38.51 -42.13
CA THR A 350 21.79 -39.88 -42.46
C THR A 350 21.55 -40.10 -43.93
N ASN A 351 22.66 -40.37 -44.69
CA ASN A 351 22.58 -40.59 -46.11
C ASN A 351 21.64 -41.75 -46.48
N LYS A 352 20.84 -41.56 -47.48
CA LYS A 352 20.11 -42.64 -48.11
C LYS A 352 21.05 -43.59 -48.86
N PRO A 353 20.72 -44.90 -48.96
CA PRO A 353 21.50 -45.83 -49.76
C PRO A 353 21.68 -45.32 -51.22
N GLY A 354 22.93 -45.21 -51.67
CA GLY A 354 23.30 -44.74 -52.99
C GLY A 354 23.65 -43.26 -53.08
N PHE A 355 23.53 -42.49 -51.99
CA PHE A 355 23.96 -41.09 -51.93
C PHE A 355 25.23 -40.95 -51.07
N THR A 356 26.05 -39.97 -51.42
CA THR A 356 27.24 -39.55 -50.69
C THR A 356 27.19 -38.06 -50.48
N ASP A 357 27.76 -37.60 -49.36
CA ASP A 357 27.82 -36.16 -49.05
C ASP A 357 28.69 -35.42 -50.03
N VAL A 358 28.26 -34.22 -50.41
CA VAL A 358 28.96 -33.33 -51.35
C VAL A 358 29.36 -32.04 -50.63
N SER A 359 28.42 -31.40 -50.00
CA SER A 359 28.63 -30.10 -49.30
C SER A 359 27.55 -29.86 -48.27
N ASP A 360 27.84 -28.98 -47.33
CA ASP A 360 26.88 -28.34 -46.43
C ASP A 360 27.07 -26.81 -46.42
N ILE A 361 26.22 -26.08 -45.73
CA ILE A 361 26.22 -24.62 -45.75
C ILE A 361 27.34 -24.03 -44.90
N ASP A 362 27.81 -24.72 -43.86
CA ASP A 362 28.86 -24.24 -42.96
C ASP A 362 30.28 -24.64 -43.42
N GLY A 363 30.39 -25.49 -44.45
CA GLY A 363 31.65 -25.92 -45.06
C GLY A 363 32.50 -26.82 -44.16
N GLY A 364 31.87 -27.43 -43.16
CA GLY A 364 32.52 -28.36 -42.23
C GLY A 364 32.55 -29.80 -42.76
N ASN A 365 31.95 -30.74 -42.00
CA ASN A 365 31.75 -32.12 -42.42
C ASN A 365 30.35 -32.26 -43.05
N PRO A 366 30.28 -32.47 -44.37
CA PRO A 366 29.01 -32.53 -45.10
C PRO A 366 28.08 -33.70 -44.69
#